data_f0e09eca11263a5ceb0529a87a30b5c0
#
_entry.id   f0e09eca11263a5ceb0529a87a30b5c0
#
_cell.length_a   1.000
_cell.length_b   1.000
_cell.length_c   1.000
_cell.angle_alpha   90.00
_cell.angle_beta   90.00
_cell.angle_gamma   90.00
#
_symmetry.space_group_name_H-M   'P 1'
#
loop_
_entity.id
_entity.type
_entity.pdbx_description
1 polymer ?
#
loop_
_entity_poly.entity_id
_entity_poly.type
_entity_poly.pdbx_seq_one_letter_code
_entity_poly.pdbx_strand_id
1 'polypeptide(L)'
;MNLLRLVAIGLTLGAAVFAGLGAEPSWGEQAGMNLSPADKQLLLQVARDSIAAQLKGKAATPVKVSSPVLEEFRGAFVSLHRRGQLRGCIGYIEAVKPLLQTVLEMAPAAAFQDPRFRPLQADELADLEIEISVLSPMRLVKSTDEIEVGQHGLYIVKGLNRGLLLPQVATQYHWDRRTFLEQTCNKAGLPANAWKDSDTQIFIFRAEIFADHPPQN
;
A
#
# COMPACT_ATOMS: atom_id res chain seq x y z
N MET A 1 -0.95 20.94 4.66
CA MET A 1 -2.38 20.79 4.28
C MET A 1 -2.66 19.31 4.07
N ASN A 2 -3.50 18.77 4.95
CA ASN A 2 -3.67 17.32 5.19
C ASN A 2 -4.45 16.64 4.06
N LEU A 3 -3.86 15.68 3.40
CA LEU A 3 -4.59 14.79 2.50
C LEU A 3 -4.05 13.36 2.57
N LEU A 4 -4.43 12.65 3.60
CA LEU A 4 -4.54 11.18 3.61
C LEU A 4 -5.48 10.77 4.75
N ARG A 5 -6.70 11.35 4.71
CA ARG A 5 -7.84 10.75 5.40
C ARG A 5 -8.54 9.85 4.39
N LEU A 6 -8.12 8.60 4.30
CA LEU A 6 -8.98 7.56 3.78
C LEU A 6 -9.77 6.98 4.94
N VAL A 7 -11.06 7.09 4.77
CA VAL A 7 -12.19 6.73 5.60
C VAL A 7 -11.95 5.44 6.39
N ALA A 8 -11.83 5.56 7.71
CA ALA A 8 -12.04 4.46 8.63
C ALA A 8 -13.54 4.39 8.94
N ILE A 9 -14.24 3.44 8.37
CA ILE A 9 -15.56 3.01 8.85
C ILE A 9 -15.30 2.14 10.07
N GLY A 10 -15.81 2.58 11.21
CA GLY A 10 -15.66 1.91 12.48
C GLY A 10 -16.29 0.52 12.49
N LEU A 11 -15.56 -0.45 13.04
CA LEU A 11 -16.10 -1.69 13.56
C LEU A 11 -15.59 -1.89 14.97
N THR A 12 -16.52 -2.11 15.87
CA THR A 12 -16.35 -2.36 17.29
C THR A 12 -15.48 -3.59 17.57
N LEU A 13 -14.50 -3.42 18.47
CA LEU A 13 -13.64 -4.49 18.99
C LEU A 13 -14.45 -5.52 19.76
N GLY A 14 -14.41 -6.77 19.29
CA GLY A 14 -14.59 -7.94 20.13
C GLY A 14 -13.20 -8.46 20.52
N ALA A 15 -12.86 -8.40 21.81
CA ALA A 15 -11.63 -8.98 22.33
C ALA A 15 -11.74 -10.50 22.35
N ALA A 16 -11.02 -11.19 21.47
CA ALA A 16 -10.78 -12.63 21.59
C ALA A 16 -9.33 -12.84 22.03
N VAL A 17 -9.18 -13.29 23.29
CA VAL A 17 -7.93 -13.79 23.84
C VAL A 17 -7.65 -15.15 23.20
N PHE A 18 -6.67 -15.24 22.32
CA PHE A 18 -6.09 -16.50 21.89
C PHE A 18 -4.74 -16.69 22.56
N ALA A 19 -4.74 -17.51 23.62
CA ALA A 19 -3.54 -18.14 24.14
C ALA A 19 -3.21 -19.36 23.25
N GLY A 20 -2.26 -19.22 22.34
CA GLY A 20 -1.70 -20.31 21.56
C GLY A 20 -0.19 -20.10 21.49
N LEU A 21 0.57 -20.94 22.20
CA LEU A 21 2.02 -21.10 22.04
C LEU A 21 2.28 -21.67 20.63
N GLY A 22 2.43 -20.76 19.66
CA GLY A 22 2.89 -21.08 18.32
C GLY A 22 4.25 -20.42 18.11
N ALA A 23 5.23 -21.18 17.64
CA ALA A 23 6.55 -20.68 17.27
C ALA A 23 6.41 -19.45 16.37
N GLU A 24 7.05 -18.32 16.75
CA GLU A 24 7.13 -17.12 15.94
C GLU A 24 7.73 -17.50 14.58
N PRO A 25 7.06 -17.24 13.44
CA PRO A 25 7.68 -17.51 12.15
C PRO A 25 8.94 -16.67 12.03
N SER A 26 10.06 -17.32 11.76
CA SER A 26 11.34 -16.66 11.51
C SER A 26 11.19 -15.74 10.29
N TRP A 27 11.45 -14.45 10.45
CA TRP A 27 11.40 -13.45 9.39
C TRP A 27 12.43 -13.68 8.26
N GLY A 28 13.21 -14.75 8.35
CA GLY A 28 14.19 -15.17 7.34
C GLY A 28 13.60 -15.86 6.11
N GLU A 29 12.37 -16.33 6.19
CA GLU A 29 11.69 -16.97 5.07
C GLU A 29 10.60 -16.02 4.58
N GLN A 30 10.68 -15.62 3.32
CA GLN A 30 9.81 -14.78 2.52
C GLN A 30 8.30 -15.01 2.79
N ALA A 31 7.84 -14.71 4.00
CA ALA A 31 6.46 -14.91 4.38
C ALA A 31 5.56 -13.99 3.54
N GLY A 32 5.08 -14.53 2.44
CA GLY A 32 3.86 -14.09 1.82
C GLY A 32 3.93 -13.03 0.73
N MET A 33 5.04 -12.88 0.01
CA MET A 33 5.13 -12.00 -1.17
C MET A 33 5.53 -12.82 -2.40
N ASN A 34 4.81 -13.93 -2.65
CA ASN A 34 5.11 -14.85 -3.76
C ASN A 34 4.14 -14.63 -4.93
N LEU A 35 4.08 -13.39 -5.43
CA LEU A 35 3.38 -13.14 -6.68
C LEU A 35 4.23 -13.67 -7.83
N SER A 36 3.69 -14.65 -8.57
CA SER A 36 4.32 -15.08 -9.80
C SER A 36 4.34 -13.96 -10.84
N PRO A 37 5.20 -14.01 -11.85
CA PRO A 37 5.15 -13.07 -12.97
C PRO A 37 3.76 -13.00 -13.63
N ALA A 38 3.05 -14.13 -13.71
CA ALA A 38 1.70 -14.20 -14.25
C ALA A 38 0.68 -13.48 -13.36
N ASP A 39 0.80 -13.59 -12.02
CA ASP A 39 -0.08 -12.87 -11.09
C ASP A 39 0.12 -11.36 -11.20
N LYS A 40 1.38 -10.89 -11.28
CA LYS A 40 1.71 -9.47 -11.46
C LYS A 40 1.13 -8.92 -12.75
N GLN A 41 1.32 -9.65 -13.85
CA GLN A 41 0.77 -9.26 -15.14
C GLN A 41 -0.75 -9.21 -15.12
N LEU A 42 -1.41 -10.19 -14.50
CA LEU A 42 -2.86 -10.20 -14.34
C LEU A 42 -3.35 -9.01 -13.52
N LEU A 43 -2.70 -8.68 -12.41
CA LEU A 43 -3.08 -7.52 -11.58
C LEU A 43 -2.93 -6.20 -12.34
N LEU A 44 -1.86 -6.02 -13.11
CA LEU A 44 -1.68 -4.83 -13.96
C LEU A 44 -2.75 -4.74 -15.04
N GLN A 45 -3.09 -5.87 -15.69
CA GLN A 45 -4.16 -5.93 -16.69
C GLN A 45 -5.52 -5.59 -16.06
N VAL A 46 -5.84 -6.17 -14.91
CA VAL A 46 -7.09 -5.89 -14.17
C VAL A 46 -7.19 -4.41 -13.80
N ALA A 47 -6.08 -3.81 -13.34
CA ALA A 47 -6.03 -2.39 -13.03
C ALA A 47 -6.35 -1.54 -14.26
N ARG A 48 -5.70 -1.80 -15.39
CA ARG A 48 -5.89 -1.09 -16.65
C ARG A 48 -7.32 -1.25 -17.19
N ASP A 49 -7.84 -2.47 -17.19
CA ASP A 49 -9.19 -2.78 -17.68
C ASP A 49 -10.27 -2.14 -16.82
N SER A 50 -10.09 -2.09 -15.50
CA SER A 50 -11.05 -1.45 -14.59
C SER A 50 -11.11 0.07 -14.79
N ILE A 51 -9.97 0.73 -15.03
CA ILE A 51 -9.92 2.15 -15.39
C ILE A 51 -10.61 2.37 -16.75
N ALA A 52 -10.28 1.54 -17.75
CA ALA A 52 -10.88 1.64 -19.09
C ALA A 52 -12.39 1.40 -19.07
N ALA A 53 -12.89 0.49 -18.24
CA ALA A 53 -14.32 0.24 -18.07
C ALA A 53 -15.02 1.47 -17.50
N GLN A 54 -14.47 2.07 -16.44
CA GLN A 54 -15.05 3.26 -15.82
C GLN A 54 -15.06 4.48 -16.76
N LEU A 55 -14.03 4.68 -17.59
CA LEU A 55 -14.04 5.71 -18.64
C LEU A 55 -15.21 5.55 -19.63
N LYS A 56 -15.66 4.31 -19.83
CA LYS A 56 -16.80 3.99 -20.70
C LYS A 56 -18.14 3.95 -19.96
N GLY A 57 -18.16 4.34 -18.67
CA GLY A 57 -19.36 4.26 -17.83
C GLY A 57 -19.83 2.83 -17.55
N LYS A 58 -18.92 1.84 -17.61
CA LYS A 58 -19.21 0.42 -17.38
C LYS A 58 -18.59 -0.04 -16.06
N ALA A 59 -19.19 -1.05 -15.45
CA ALA A 59 -18.56 -1.77 -14.34
C ALA A 59 -17.38 -2.61 -14.84
N ALA A 60 -16.38 -2.77 -14.01
CA ALA A 60 -15.28 -3.69 -14.29
C ALA A 60 -15.79 -5.13 -14.39
N THR A 61 -15.23 -5.90 -15.32
CA THR A 61 -15.61 -7.30 -15.50
C THR A 61 -15.01 -8.15 -14.38
N PRO A 62 -15.80 -8.99 -13.70
CA PRO A 62 -15.27 -9.93 -12.72
C PRO A 62 -14.25 -10.88 -13.38
N VAL A 63 -13.09 -11.01 -12.77
CA VAL A 63 -12.02 -11.92 -13.22
C VAL A 63 -12.01 -13.14 -12.32
N LYS A 64 -12.13 -14.34 -12.91
CA LYS A 64 -11.91 -15.59 -12.19
C LYS A 64 -10.42 -15.87 -12.15
N VAL A 65 -9.90 -16.12 -10.96
CA VAL A 65 -8.49 -16.45 -10.75
C VAL A 65 -8.34 -17.86 -10.19
N SER A 66 -7.26 -18.51 -10.56
CA SER A 66 -6.88 -19.82 -10.02
C SER A 66 -5.72 -19.72 -9.03
N SER A 67 -5.11 -18.55 -8.92
CA SER A 67 -3.97 -18.32 -8.03
C SER A 67 -4.45 -17.93 -6.62
N PRO A 68 -4.21 -18.79 -5.60
CA PRO A 68 -4.69 -18.53 -4.24
C PRO A 68 -4.17 -17.23 -3.63
N VAL A 69 -2.96 -16.79 -4.01
CA VAL A 69 -2.35 -15.56 -3.48
C VAL A 69 -3.16 -14.31 -3.84
N LEU A 70 -3.90 -14.33 -4.95
CA LEU A 70 -4.75 -13.21 -5.37
C LEU A 70 -6.05 -13.12 -4.56
N GLU A 71 -6.41 -14.19 -3.87
CA GLU A 71 -7.56 -14.23 -2.96
C GLU A 71 -7.16 -13.95 -1.50
N GLU A 72 -5.86 -13.85 -1.22
CA GLU A 72 -5.39 -13.45 0.11
C GLU A 72 -5.74 -11.98 0.39
N PHE A 73 -6.12 -11.71 1.64
CA PHE A 73 -6.34 -10.36 2.11
C PHE A 73 -5.01 -9.62 2.21
N ARG A 74 -4.85 -8.53 1.45
CA ARG A 74 -3.61 -7.75 1.36
C ARG A 74 -3.90 -6.27 1.26
N GLY A 75 -3.09 -5.46 1.96
CA GLY A 75 -2.97 -4.05 1.63
C GLY A 75 -2.28 -3.88 0.28
N ALA A 76 -2.76 -2.96 -0.53
CA ALA A 76 -2.11 -2.61 -1.79
C ALA A 76 -2.42 -1.18 -2.20
N PHE A 77 -1.48 -0.56 -2.93
CA PHE A 77 -1.65 0.74 -3.56
C PHE A 77 -1.55 0.59 -5.07
N VAL A 78 -2.37 1.36 -5.78
CA VAL A 78 -2.25 1.55 -7.22
C VAL A 78 -1.81 2.98 -7.45
N SER A 79 -0.63 3.15 -8.04
CA SER A 79 -0.07 4.43 -8.46
C SER A 79 -0.16 4.54 -9.98
N LEU A 80 -0.58 5.68 -10.44
CA LEU A 80 -0.68 6.01 -11.84
C LEU A 80 0.36 7.08 -12.15
N HIS A 81 1.16 6.85 -13.18
CA HIS A 81 2.14 7.82 -13.66
C HIS A 81 1.86 8.15 -15.11
N ARG A 82 2.22 9.36 -15.50
CA ARG A 82 2.16 9.82 -16.89
C ARG A 82 3.40 10.66 -17.18
N ARG A 83 4.20 10.23 -18.15
CA ARG A 83 5.47 10.91 -18.50
C ARG A 83 6.40 11.10 -17.29
N GLY A 84 6.53 10.04 -16.48
CA GLY A 84 7.35 10.03 -15.26
C GLY A 84 6.80 10.85 -14.09
N GLN A 85 5.61 11.45 -14.19
CA GLN A 85 5.01 12.22 -13.11
C GLN A 85 3.82 11.49 -12.50
N LEU A 86 3.67 11.57 -11.17
CA LEU A 86 2.53 11.01 -10.47
C LEU A 86 1.23 11.65 -10.99
N ARG A 87 0.24 10.79 -11.32
CA ARG A 87 -1.07 11.19 -11.86
C ARG A 87 -2.23 10.76 -10.95
N GLY A 88 -2.00 9.86 -10.02
CA GLY A 88 -2.94 9.39 -9.01
C GLY A 88 -2.33 8.27 -8.18
N CYS A 89 -2.74 8.13 -6.91
CA CYS A 89 -2.31 7.03 -6.06
C CYS A 89 -3.32 6.83 -4.93
N ILE A 90 -4.00 5.70 -4.94
CA ILE A 90 -4.94 5.30 -3.89
C ILE A 90 -4.71 3.83 -3.52
N GLY A 91 -4.96 3.48 -2.26
CA GLY A 91 -4.82 2.11 -1.79
C GLY A 91 -5.36 1.89 -0.40
N TYR A 92 -5.38 0.65 0.01
CA TYR A 92 -5.64 0.23 1.37
C TYR A 92 -4.34 -0.13 2.08
N ILE A 93 -4.14 0.46 3.25
CA ILE A 93 -3.03 0.12 4.15
C ILE A 93 -3.29 -1.24 4.81
N GLU A 94 -4.51 -1.43 5.29
CA GLU A 94 -4.94 -2.64 5.99
C GLU A 94 -5.45 -3.69 5.00
N ALA A 95 -5.23 -4.95 5.32
CA ALA A 95 -5.65 -6.10 4.52
C ALA A 95 -7.17 -6.36 4.70
N VAL A 96 -8.01 -5.50 4.17
CA VAL A 96 -9.47 -5.53 4.35
C VAL A 96 -10.22 -6.31 3.28
N LYS A 97 -9.56 -6.62 2.18
CA LYS A 97 -10.13 -7.33 1.02
C LYS A 97 -9.10 -8.25 0.37
N PRO A 98 -9.55 -9.25 -0.43
CA PRO A 98 -8.66 -9.99 -1.31
C PRO A 98 -7.86 -9.07 -2.23
N LEU A 99 -6.61 -9.43 -2.51
CA LEU A 99 -5.68 -8.61 -3.30
C LEU A 99 -6.26 -8.22 -4.67
N LEU A 100 -6.85 -9.18 -5.39
CA LEU A 100 -7.48 -8.90 -6.67
C LEU A 100 -8.59 -7.85 -6.55
N GLN A 101 -9.43 -7.99 -5.54
CA GLN A 101 -10.52 -7.04 -5.28
C GLN A 101 -10.00 -5.66 -4.90
N THR A 102 -8.91 -5.62 -4.10
CA THR A 102 -8.24 -4.37 -3.75
C THR A 102 -7.75 -3.65 -4.99
N VAL A 103 -7.07 -4.34 -5.90
CA VAL A 103 -6.58 -3.73 -7.16
C VAL A 103 -7.72 -3.27 -8.06
N LEU A 104 -8.76 -4.10 -8.20
CA LEU A 104 -9.94 -3.81 -9.02
C LEU A 104 -10.64 -2.51 -8.58
N GLU A 105 -10.66 -2.21 -7.30
CA GLU A 105 -11.28 -1.01 -6.74
C GLU A 105 -10.32 0.18 -6.69
N MET A 106 -9.05 -0.05 -6.33
CA MET A 106 -8.10 1.05 -6.11
C MET A 106 -7.56 1.65 -7.41
N ALA A 107 -7.53 0.88 -8.50
CA ALA A 107 -7.11 1.42 -9.78
C ALA A 107 -8.07 2.50 -10.33
N PRO A 108 -9.38 2.28 -10.40
CA PRO A 108 -10.31 3.36 -10.72
C PRO A 108 -10.32 4.47 -9.68
N ALA A 109 -10.18 4.15 -8.38
CA ALA A 109 -10.12 5.18 -7.34
C ALA A 109 -8.91 6.10 -7.54
N ALA A 110 -7.74 5.57 -7.89
CA ALA A 110 -6.55 6.37 -8.21
C ALA A 110 -6.75 7.26 -9.43
N ALA A 111 -7.51 6.78 -10.43
CA ALA A 111 -7.76 7.52 -11.66
C ALA A 111 -8.80 8.64 -11.50
N PHE A 112 -9.82 8.44 -10.64
CA PHE A 112 -11.00 9.30 -10.63
C PHE A 112 -11.32 9.93 -9.28
N GLN A 113 -10.76 9.43 -8.18
CA GLN A 113 -11.12 9.84 -6.82
C GLN A 113 -9.93 10.38 -6.00
N ASP A 114 -8.73 10.44 -6.57
CA ASP A 114 -7.60 11.09 -5.90
C ASP A 114 -7.79 12.61 -5.91
N PRO A 115 -8.05 13.25 -4.75
CA PRO A 115 -8.42 14.66 -4.70
C PRO A 115 -7.28 15.62 -5.08
N ARG A 116 -6.07 15.11 -5.27
CA ARG A 116 -4.92 15.90 -5.73
C ARG A 116 -4.94 16.16 -7.24
N PHE A 117 -5.74 15.39 -7.97
CA PHE A 117 -5.76 15.39 -9.42
C PHE A 117 -7.21 15.48 -9.94
N ARG A 118 -7.37 16.03 -11.14
CA ARG A 118 -8.64 15.93 -11.86
C ARG A 118 -8.91 14.48 -12.29
N PRO A 119 -10.17 14.06 -12.45
CA PRO A 119 -10.48 12.74 -12.99
C PRO A 119 -9.78 12.49 -14.33
N LEU A 120 -9.29 11.25 -14.51
CA LEU A 120 -8.60 10.82 -15.72
C LEU A 120 -9.49 10.98 -16.95
N GLN A 121 -8.89 11.44 -18.06
CA GLN A 121 -9.58 11.56 -19.34
C GLN A 121 -9.19 10.41 -20.29
N ALA A 122 -10.05 10.12 -21.27
CA ALA A 122 -9.86 8.99 -22.17
C ALA A 122 -8.56 9.05 -23.00
N ASP A 123 -8.14 10.25 -23.38
CA ASP A 123 -6.90 10.49 -24.12
C ASP A 123 -5.63 10.26 -23.30
N GLU A 124 -5.74 10.20 -21.96
CA GLU A 124 -4.61 9.95 -21.06
C GLU A 124 -4.31 8.46 -20.90
N LEU A 125 -5.28 7.56 -21.18
CA LEU A 125 -5.16 6.13 -20.90
C LEU A 125 -4.01 5.44 -21.63
N ALA A 126 -3.72 5.85 -22.86
CA ALA A 126 -2.65 5.26 -23.66
C ALA A 126 -1.25 5.54 -23.12
N ASP A 127 -1.05 6.71 -22.49
CA ASP A 127 0.21 7.16 -21.91
C ASP A 127 0.32 6.84 -20.42
N LEU A 128 -0.64 6.07 -19.88
CA LEU A 128 -0.70 5.80 -18.46
C LEU A 128 0.19 4.61 -18.08
N GLU A 129 1.08 4.83 -17.14
CA GLU A 129 1.89 3.79 -16.50
C GLU A 129 1.24 3.43 -15.17
N ILE A 130 1.06 2.13 -14.92
CA ILE A 130 0.44 1.62 -13.70
C ILE A 130 1.50 0.92 -12.87
N GLU A 131 1.65 1.34 -11.62
CA GLU A 131 2.47 0.68 -10.62
C GLU A 131 1.58 0.14 -9.50
N ILE A 132 1.84 -1.09 -9.08
CA ILE A 132 1.14 -1.72 -7.96
C ILE A 132 2.17 -2.02 -6.87
N SER A 133 1.89 -1.56 -5.64
CA SER A 133 2.66 -1.87 -4.44
C SER A 133 1.81 -2.76 -3.54
N VAL A 134 2.16 -4.04 -3.44
CA VAL A 134 1.49 -5.01 -2.56
C VAL A 134 2.22 -5.07 -1.23
N LEU A 135 1.50 -4.93 -0.12
CA LEU A 135 2.09 -4.90 1.22
C LEU A 135 2.13 -6.31 1.82
N SER A 136 3.23 -6.62 2.50
CA SER A 136 3.27 -7.78 3.40
C SER A 136 2.38 -7.56 4.63
N PRO A 137 2.05 -8.61 5.40
CA PRO A 137 1.48 -8.42 6.72
C PRO A 137 2.34 -7.49 7.57
N MET A 138 1.68 -6.62 8.35
CA MET A 138 2.36 -5.68 9.24
C MET A 138 2.82 -6.37 10.51
N ARG A 139 4.04 -6.04 10.95
CA ARG A 139 4.61 -6.54 12.19
C ARG A 139 4.94 -5.38 13.12
N LEU A 140 4.43 -5.45 14.35
CA LEU A 140 4.80 -4.51 15.41
C LEU A 140 6.28 -4.70 15.77
N VAL A 141 7.06 -3.62 15.81
CA VAL A 141 8.46 -3.67 16.23
C VAL A 141 8.58 -3.61 17.76
N LYS A 142 9.55 -4.34 18.29
CA LYS A 142 9.93 -4.29 19.71
C LYS A 142 11.04 -3.25 19.95
N SER A 143 11.86 -3.01 18.94
CA SER A 143 12.93 -2.00 18.93
C SER A 143 13.01 -1.34 17.56
N THR A 144 13.31 -0.05 17.54
CA THR A 144 13.58 0.67 16.28
C THR A 144 14.81 0.12 15.54
N ASP A 145 15.68 -0.67 16.19
CA ASP A 145 16.82 -1.31 15.54
C ASP A 145 16.43 -2.39 14.54
N GLU A 146 15.20 -2.91 14.64
CA GLU A 146 14.66 -3.86 13.68
C GLU A 146 14.32 -3.21 12.32
N ILE A 147 14.32 -1.88 12.24
CA ILE A 147 13.97 -1.14 11.02
C ILE A 147 15.18 -1.12 10.08
N GLU A 148 15.03 -1.72 8.91
CA GLU A 148 16.00 -1.72 7.82
C GLU A 148 15.55 -0.76 6.73
N VAL A 149 16.25 0.39 6.63
CA VAL A 149 15.96 1.41 5.61
C VAL A 149 16.15 0.82 4.21
N GLY A 150 15.19 1.05 3.33
CA GLY A 150 15.18 0.52 1.97
C GLY A 150 14.52 -0.86 1.83
N GLN A 151 14.37 -1.61 2.94
CA GLN A 151 13.66 -2.89 2.95
C GLN A 151 12.29 -2.80 3.60
N HIS A 152 12.22 -2.07 4.72
CA HIS A 152 11.00 -1.91 5.48
C HIS A 152 10.31 -0.57 5.17
N GLY A 153 8.99 -0.63 4.95
CA GLY A 153 8.11 0.52 5.13
C GLY A 153 7.74 0.66 6.60
N LEU A 154 7.32 1.85 6.97
CA LEU A 154 6.86 2.17 8.32
C LEU A 154 5.38 2.54 8.34
N TYR A 155 4.67 2.01 9.32
CA TYR A 155 3.33 2.43 9.67
C TYR A 155 3.28 2.79 11.15
N ILE A 156 2.99 4.06 11.45
CA ILE A 156 2.92 4.59 12.81
C ILE A 156 1.47 4.86 13.16
N VAL A 157 1.09 4.41 14.36
CA VAL A 157 -0.25 4.57 14.94
C VAL A 157 -0.10 5.15 16.34
N LYS A 158 -0.80 6.27 16.61
CA LYS A 158 -0.95 6.85 17.94
C LYS A 158 -2.35 7.41 18.10
N GLY A 159 -3.17 6.74 18.89
CA GLY A 159 -4.60 7.08 19.01
C GLY A 159 -5.31 7.00 17.66
N LEU A 160 -5.85 8.13 17.19
CA LEU A 160 -6.50 8.23 15.87
C LEU A 160 -5.54 8.64 14.74
N ASN A 161 -4.32 9.03 15.07
CA ASN A 161 -3.33 9.45 14.09
C ASN A 161 -2.63 8.22 13.47
N ARG A 162 -2.53 8.23 12.14
CA ARG A 162 -1.93 7.13 11.40
C ARG A 162 -1.14 7.67 10.22
N GLY A 163 0.04 7.14 10.00
CA GLY A 163 0.89 7.53 8.88
C GLY A 163 1.69 6.35 8.36
N LEU A 164 1.77 6.23 7.04
CA LEU A 164 2.53 5.18 6.38
C LEU A 164 3.46 5.80 5.35
N LEU A 165 4.69 5.28 5.31
CA LEU A 165 5.67 5.53 4.26
C LEU A 165 6.20 4.19 3.73
N LEU A 166 6.22 4.06 2.41
CA LEU A 166 6.74 2.89 1.71
C LEU A 166 8.28 2.81 1.82
N PRO A 167 8.88 1.60 1.68
CA PRO A 167 10.33 1.41 1.84
C PRO A 167 11.17 2.32 0.92
N GLN A 168 10.74 2.48 -0.35
CA GLN A 168 11.48 3.25 -1.34
C GLN A 168 11.53 4.76 -1.04
N VAL A 169 10.60 5.29 -0.26
CA VAL A 169 10.60 6.72 0.09
C VAL A 169 11.86 7.10 0.83
N ALA A 170 12.27 6.29 1.82
CA ALA A 170 13.46 6.58 2.60
C ALA A 170 14.75 6.54 1.75
N THR A 171 14.84 5.60 0.81
CA THR A 171 15.99 5.51 -0.10
C THR A 171 16.01 6.64 -1.12
N GLN A 172 14.87 7.01 -1.67
CA GLN A 172 14.73 8.10 -2.63
C GLN A 172 15.19 9.45 -2.07
N TYR A 173 14.90 9.69 -0.77
CA TYR A 173 15.31 10.92 -0.09
C TYR A 173 16.59 10.78 0.73
N HIS A 174 17.30 9.65 0.65
CA HIS A 174 18.54 9.37 1.40
C HIS A 174 18.38 9.55 2.92
N TRP A 175 17.23 9.15 3.45
CA TRP A 175 16.97 9.24 4.90
C TRP A 175 17.62 8.10 5.64
N ASP A 176 18.16 8.42 6.82
CA ASP A 176 18.51 7.44 7.82
C ASP A 176 17.26 6.94 8.57
N ARG A 177 17.44 5.92 9.42
CA ARG A 177 16.36 5.33 10.22
C ARG A 177 15.63 6.38 11.06
N ARG A 178 16.36 7.29 11.69
CA ARG A 178 15.80 8.33 12.54
C ARG A 178 14.93 9.29 11.74
N THR A 179 15.46 9.81 10.66
CA THR A 179 14.72 10.70 9.77
C THR A 179 13.48 10.00 9.21
N PHE A 180 13.59 8.72 8.85
CA PHE A 180 12.45 7.94 8.36
C PHE A 180 11.33 7.85 9.40
N LEU A 181 11.66 7.59 10.68
CA LEU A 181 10.70 7.60 11.78
C LEU A 181 10.06 8.99 11.96
N GLU A 182 10.87 10.05 11.96
CA GLU A 182 10.40 11.44 12.12
C GLU A 182 9.44 11.83 10.97
N GLN A 183 9.79 11.49 9.73
CA GLN A 183 8.93 11.77 8.58
C GLN A 183 7.64 10.94 8.58
N THR A 184 7.70 9.71 9.09
CA THR A 184 6.48 8.90 9.23
C THR A 184 5.57 9.46 10.32
N CYS A 185 6.11 9.98 11.43
CA CYS A 185 5.34 10.75 12.42
C CYS A 185 4.69 11.98 11.79
N ASN A 186 5.44 12.78 11.03
CA ASN A 186 4.90 13.93 10.32
C ASN A 186 3.76 13.53 9.36
N LYS A 187 3.93 12.39 8.66
CA LYS A 187 2.89 11.83 7.79
C LYS A 187 1.63 11.45 8.55
N ALA A 188 1.77 10.99 9.80
CA ALA A 188 0.65 10.70 10.70
C ALA A 188 0.00 11.97 11.31
N GLY A 189 0.54 13.15 11.06
CA GLY A 189 0.10 14.39 11.69
C GLY A 189 0.53 14.50 13.15
N LEU A 190 1.61 13.80 13.52
CA LEU A 190 2.21 13.79 14.85
C LEU A 190 3.49 14.66 14.89
N PRO A 191 3.92 15.11 16.09
CA PRO A 191 5.26 15.65 16.26
C PRO A 191 6.34 14.67 15.79
N ALA A 192 7.43 15.17 15.22
CA ALA A 192 8.49 14.34 14.64
C ALA A 192 9.11 13.34 15.64
N ASN A 193 9.11 13.66 16.94
CA ASN A 193 9.66 12.81 18.01
C ASN A 193 8.64 11.84 18.63
N ALA A 194 7.37 11.83 18.17
CA ALA A 194 6.30 11.02 18.75
C ALA A 194 6.55 9.51 18.67
N TRP A 195 7.46 9.06 17.81
CA TRP A 195 7.87 7.66 17.75
C TRP A 195 8.56 7.14 19.03
N LYS A 196 9.00 8.06 19.93
CA LYS A 196 9.60 7.74 21.23
C LYS A 196 8.57 7.54 22.36
N ASP A 197 7.34 7.94 22.13
CA ASP A 197 6.31 7.89 23.16
C ASP A 197 5.83 6.45 23.35
N SER A 198 5.57 6.07 24.59
CA SER A 198 5.21 4.70 24.97
C SER A 198 3.87 4.23 24.41
N ASP A 199 2.99 5.15 24.01
CA ASP A 199 1.69 4.89 23.40
C ASP A 199 1.72 4.94 21.86
N THR A 200 2.92 5.10 21.26
CA THR A 200 3.10 5.04 19.81
C THR A 200 3.44 3.62 19.38
N GLN A 201 2.64 3.07 18.48
CA GLN A 201 2.88 1.79 17.86
C GLN A 201 3.59 1.98 16.52
N ILE A 202 4.68 1.26 16.32
CA ILE A 202 5.46 1.29 15.08
C ILE A 202 5.39 -0.10 14.46
N PHE A 203 4.88 -0.17 13.24
CA PHE A 203 4.84 -1.39 12.47
C PHE A 203 5.79 -1.28 11.28
N ILE A 204 6.43 -2.41 10.96
CA ILE A 204 7.18 -2.57 9.72
C ILE A 204 6.44 -3.52 8.78
N PHE A 205 6.66 -3.33 7.50
CA PHE A 205 6.16 -4.17 6.42
C PHE A 205 7.13 -4.11 5.25
N ARG A 206 7.02 -5.06 4.34
CA ARG A 206 7.68 -5.02 3.02
C ARG A 206 6.67 -4.67 1.96
N ALA A 207 7.13 -4.17 0.82
CA ALA A 207 6.31 -3.91 -0.34
C ALA A 207 6.92 -4.61 -1.56
N GLU A 208 6.09 -5.37 -2.28
CA GLU A 208 6.44 -5.87 -3.59
C GLU A 208 5.88 -4.91 -4.64
N ILE A 209 6.78 -4.31 -5.43
CA ILE A 209 6.44 -3.23 -6.37
C ILE A 209 6.69 -3.74 -7.78
N PHE A 210 5.71 -3.54 -8.65
CA PHE A 210 5.81 -3.89 -10.06
C PHE A 210 4.96 -2.94 -10.91
N ALA A 211 5.38 -2.72 -12.15
CA ALA A 211 4.75 -1.78 -13.07
C ALA A 211 4.62 -2.41 -14.47
N ASP A 212 3.72 -1.87 -15.27
CA ASP A 212 3.54 -2.32 -16.67
C ASP A 212 4.60 -1.73 -17.61
N HIS A 213 5.30 -0.69 -17.18
CA HIS A 213 6.52 -0.20 -17.83
C HIS A 213 7.63 -0.07 -16.79
N PRO A 214 8.87 -0.48 -17.09
CA PRO A 214 9.97 -0.27 -16.18
C PRO A 214 10.14 1.23 -15.92
N PRO A 215 10.51 1.65 -14.69
CA PRO A 215 10.80 3.05 -14.41
C PRO A 215 11.87 3.54 -15.37
N GLN A 216 11.60 4.63 -16.07
CA GLN A 216 12.61 5.29 -16.89
C GLN A 216 13.62 5.92 -15.91
N ASN A 217 14.85 5.40 -15.92
CA ASN A 217 15.99 5.92 -15.15
C ASN A 217 16.40 7.31 -15.66
#